data_0478b3bc2fa3d200d853973530c1d716
#
_entry.id   0478b3bc2fa3d200d853973530c1d716
#
_cell.length_a   1.000
_cell.length_b   1.000
_cell.length_c   1.000
_cell.angle_alpha   90.00
_cell.angle_beta   90.00
_cell.angle_gamma   90.00
#
_symmetry.space_group_name_H-M   'P 1'
#
loop_
_entity.id
_entity.type
_entity.pdbx_description
1 polymer ?
#
loop_
_entity_poly.entity_id
_entity_poly.type
_entity_poly.pdbx_seq_one_letter_code
_entity_poly.pdbx_strand_id
1 'polypeptide(L)'
;MLFRSLLRPTKLRPSRDQFRAEQKAVVKLGDGRFQVYDTGVAVLDEAEGELTWVAKPGDKVTAVDCINPPRILTVEKSGEELEYFVGTYLPPQEVYEAFGLKEAPPSPSGIYACQPFTISPTLVQCKWWATLFAFVFLNLTLKACSSSRGPQLLSQDLTTAADLTGSVLTESFTITHPDTIVKVDVDSPVDNSWLWLGFDVLDEGGQDVGEFSTQVDYYHGRDSEGAWSEGGRHDSALIRISDPGAYRFRISAEGGSDEAGGPVSMQFNVRARADYVPVRYHLLGFLLTASIAALLWLKRSLFEGMRWSAVIEDDDDDD
;
A
#
# COMPACT_ATOMS: atom_id res chain seq x y z
N MET A 1 46.75 -30.88 1.74
CA MET A 1 46.44 -31.80 0.64
C MET A 1 45.07 -31.42 0.14
N LEU A 2 44.98 -30.81 -1.05
CA LEU A 2 43.70 -30.35 -1.63
C LEU A 2 43.05 -31.52 -2.36
N PHE A 3 41.94 -32.05 -1.83
CA PHE A 3 41.08 -32.96 -2.58
C PHE A 3 40.32 -32.17 -3.66
N ARG A 4 40.64 -32.43 -4.90
CA ARG A 4 39.89 -31.93 -6.05
C ARG A 4 39.11 -33.10 -6.64
N SER A 5 37.87 -33.34 -6.18
CA SER A 5 36.91 -34.14 -6.93
C SER A 5 36.12 -33.21 -7.85
N LEU A 6 36.25 -33.37 -9.16
CA LEU A 6 35.43 -32.71 -10.15
C LEU A 6 34.17 -33.57 -10.32
N LEU A 7 33.11 -33.17 -9.62
CA LEU A 7 31.77 -33.72 -9.85
C LEU A 7 31.11 -32.90 -10.97
N ARG A 8 30.77 -33.52 -12.09
CA ARG A 8 29.90 -32.93 -13.10
C ARG A 8 28.46 -33.26 -12.74
N PRO A 9 27.60 -32.25 -12.49
CA PRO A 9 26.18 -32.51 -12.32
C PRO A 9 25.61 -33.06 -13.66
N THR A 10 25.12 -34.26 -13.66
CA THR A 10 24.34 -34.79 -14.78
C THR A 10 22.87 -34.48 -14.54
N LYS A 11 22.29 -33.74 -15.47
CA LYS A 11 20.87 -33.32 -15.42
C LYS A 11 19.95 -34.49 -15.73
N LEU A 12 19.58 -35.26 -14.71
CA LEU A 12 18.39 -36.09 -14.70
C LEU A 12 17.45 -35.46 -13.67
N ARG A 13 16.85 -34.31 -14.02
CA ARG A 13 15.89 -33.63 -13.17
C ARG A 13 14.49 -34.20 -13.39
N PRO A 14 13.71 -34.38 -12.31
CA PRO A 14 12.29 -34.72 -12.44
C PRO A 14 11.54 -33.60 -13.18
N SER A 15 10.44 -33.96 -13.85
CA SER A 15 9.58 -32.98 -14.48
C SER A 15 9.06 -31.95 -13.45
N ARG A 16 8.76 -30.70 -13.89
CA ARG A 16 8.30 -29.59 -13.05
C ARG A 16 7.17 -29.98 -12.07
N ASP A 17 6.30 -30.88 -12.47
CA ASP A 17 5.20 -31.36 -11.63
C ASP A 17 5.65 -32.38 -10.58
N GLN A 18 6.61 -33.25 -10.92
CA GLN A 18 7.24 -34.19 -10.00
C GLN A 18 8.08 -33.44 -8.96
N PHE A 19 8.86 -32.44 -9.39
CA PHE A 19 9.65 -31.57 -8.51
C PHE A 19 8.77 -30.80 -7.51
N ARG A 20 7.64 -30.21 -7.95
CA ARG A 20 6.69 -29.54 -7.06
C ARG A 20 6.01 -30.49 -6.05
N ALA A 21 5.80 -31.74 -6.41
CA ALA A 21 5.27 -32.75 -5.51
C ALA A 21 6.33 -33.17 -4.46
N GLU A 22 7.59 -33.30 -4.88
CA GLU A 22 8.72 -33.63 -4.02
C GLU A 22 9.11 -32.49 -3.08
N GLN A 23 9.03 -31.23 -3.51
CA GLN A 23 9.24 -30.04 -2.67
C GLN A 23 8.31 -29.98 -1.44
N LYS A 24 7.15 -30.63 -1.47
CA LYS A 24 6.25 -30.75 -0.33
C LYS A 24 6.67 -31.82 0.67
N ALA A 25 7.61 -32.68 0.30
CA ALA A 25 8.12 -33.71 1.17
C ALA A 25 8.95 -33.08 2.31
N VAL A 26 8.72 -33.58 3.52
CA VAL A 26 9.41 -33.14 4.72
C VAL A 26 10.17 -34.30 5.31
N VAL A 27 11.49 -34.17 5.39
CA VAL A 27 12.37 -35.12 6.05
C VAL A 27 12.52 -34.74 7.53
N LYS A 28 12.33 -35.69 8.43
CA LYS A 28 12.53 -35.50 9.86
C LYS A 28 13.87 -36.11 10.27
N LEU A 29 14.74 -35.29 10.88
CA LEU A 29 15.98 -35.75 11.46
C LEU A 29 16.11 -35.17 12.87
N GLY A 30 16.08 -36.00 13.90
CA GLY A 30 16.02 -35.55 15.28
C GLY A 30 14.78 -34.70 15.55
N ASP A 31 14.98 -33.50 16.06
CA ASP A 31 13.96 -32.47 16.31
C ASP A 31 13.67 -31.57 15.08
N GLY A 32 14.50 -31.68 14.02
CA GLY A 32 14.41 -30.88 12.82
C GLY A 32 13.42 -31.42 11.79
N ARG A 33 12.68 -30.49 11.18
CA ARG A 33 11.82 -30.76 10.02
C ARG A 33 12.42 -30.00 8.85
N PHE A 34 12.97 -30.75 7.88
CA PHE A 34 13.64 -30.21 6.71
C PHE A 34 12.72 -30.36 5.49
N GLN A 35 12.52 -29.30 4.76
CA GLN A 35 11.74 -29.31 3.51
C GLN A 35 12.69 -29.60 2.35
N VAL A 36 12.31 -30.51 1.45
CA VAL A 36 13.08 -30.77 0.23
C VAL A 36 13.21 -29.48 -0.58
N TYR A 37 14.43 -29.15 -0.95
CA TYR A 37 14.79 -27.93 -1.67
C TYR A 37 15.25 -28.23 -3.09
N ASP A 38 16.23 -29.15 -3.24
CA ASP A 38 16.79 -29.52 -4.52
C ASP A 38 17.08 -31.03 -4.55
N THR A 39 17.14 -31.59 -5.77
CA THR A 39 17.48 -32.99 -6.00
C THR A 39 18.39 -33.07 -7.23
N GLY A 40 19.55 -33.64 -7.07
CA GLY A 40 20.52 -33.74 -8.15
C GLY A 40 21.18 -35.12 -8.23
N VAL A 41 21.71 -35.41 -9.39
CA VAL A 41 22.60 -36.57 -9.59
C VAL A 41 23.96 -36.05 -10.04
N ALA A 42 24.99 -36.36 -9.25
CA ALA A 42 26.36 -36.07 -9.62
C ALA A 42 27.02 -37.35 -10.17
N VAL A 43 27.86 -37.20 -11.17
CA VAL A 43 28.69 -38.29 -11.69
C VAL A 43 30.13 -37.94 -11.45
N LEU A 44 30.89 -38.87 -10.86
CA LEU A 44 32.31 -38.71 -10.66
C LEU A 44 33.01 -38.73 -12.01
N ASP A 45 33.62 -37.62 -12.39
CA ASP A 45 34.32 -37.48 -13.66
C ASP A 45 35.78 -37.92 -13.54
N GLU A 46 36.44 -37.51 -12.46
CA GLU A 46 37.84 -37.80 -12.20
C GLU A 46 38.12 -37.86 -10.69
N ALA A 47 39.00 -38.76 -10.26
CA ALA A 47 39.41 -38.88 -8.89
C ALA A 47 40.96 -38.98 -8.81
N GLU A 48 41.57 -38.03 -8.12
CA GLU A 48 43.01 -38.01 -7.90
C GLU A 48 43.34 -37.93 -6.41
N GLY A 49 44.35 -38.64 -5.99
CA GLY A 49 44.91 -38.66 -4.64
C GLY A 49 44.57 -39.89 -3.82
N GLU A 50 44.98 -39.88 -2.53
CA GLU A 50 44.62 -40.95 -1.59
C GLU A 50 43.21 -40.70 -1.04
N LEU A 51 42.29 -41.57 -1.43
CA LEU A 51 40.87 -41.52 -0.99
C LEU A 51 40.68 -42.59 0.10
N THR A 52 39.85 -42.31 1.05
CA THR A 52 39.46 -43.26 2.14
C THR A 52 38.45 -44.28 1.67
N TRP A 53 37.87 -44.10 0.46
CA TRP A 53 36.95 -45.03 -0.19
C TRP A 53 37.39 -45.30 -1.64
N VAL A 54 36.82 -46.36 -2.23
CA VAL A 54 37.09 -46.71 -3.64
C VAL A 54 36.16 -45.86 -4.53
N ALA A 55 36.72 -44.85 -5.20
CA ALA A 55 36.02 -43.99 -6.15
C ALA A 55 36.46 -44.36 -7.58
N LYS A 56 35.50 -44.48 -8.49
CA LYS A 56 35.77 -44.76 -9.91
C LYS A 56 35.06 -43.72 -10.78
N PRO A 57 35.72 -43.21 -11.84
CA PRO A 57 35.04 -42.39 -12.83
C PRO A 57 33.77 -43.10 -13.34
N GLY A 58 32.66 -42.38 -13.39
CA GLY A 58 31.36 -42.90 -13.74
C GLY A 58 30.47 -43.28 -12.53
N ASP A 59 31.01 -43.32 -11.31
CA ASP A 59 30.22 -43.53 -10.11
C ASP A 59 29.20 -42.42 -9.95
N LYS A 60 27.95 -42.79 -9.62
CA LYS A 60 26.81 -41.88 -9.50
C LYS A 60 26.42 -41.67 -8.05
N VAL A 61 26.24 -40.43 -7.66
CA VAL A 61 25.71 -40.04 -6.37
C VAL A 61 24.42 -39.25 -6.59
N THR A 62 23.34 -39.72 -5.99
CA THR A 62 22.09 -38.95 -5.93
C THR A 62 22.08 -38.16 -4.64
N ALA A 63 21.95 -36.84 -4.73
CA ALA A 63 21.87 -35.95 -3.59
C ALA A 63 20.46 -35.34 -3.49
N VAL A 64 19.95 -35.26 -2.28
CA VAL A 64 18.71 -34.54 -1.95
C VAL A 64 19.02 -33.50 -0.89
N ASP A 65 18.90 -32.26 -1.26
CA ASP A 65 19.08 -31.13 -0.36
C ASP A 65 17.75 -30.74 0.29
N CYS A 66 17.74 -30.73 1.61
CA CYS A 66 16.59 -30.37 2.41
C CYS A 66 16.95 -29.21 3.34
N ILE A 67 16.09 -28.20 3.43
CA ILE A 67 16.37 -26.99 4.19
C ILE A 67 15.45 -26.81 5.41
N ASN A 68 16.04 -26.30 6.48
CA ASN A 68 15.39 -25.76 7.67
C ASN A 68 16.26 -24.61 8.19
N PRO A 69 16.17 -23.43 7.56
CA PRO A 69 17.11 -22.33 7.86
C PRO A 69 17.26 -22.06 9.35
N PRO A 70 18.51 -21.92 9.87
CA PRO A 70 19.75 -21.78 9.13
C PRO A 70 20.45 -23.10 8.75
N ARG A 71 19.79 -24.26 8.86
CA ARG A 71 20.37 -25.58 8.62
C ARG A 71 19.96 -26.14 7.25
N ILE A 72 20.89 -26.90 6.65
CA ILE A 72 20.67 -27.73 5.46
C ILE A 72 20.98 -29.17 5.82
N LEU A 73 20.20 -30.09 5.32
CA LEU A 73 20.42 -31.52 5.39
C LEU A 73 20.58 -32.04 3.96
N THR A 74 21.75 -32.51 3.61
CA THR A 74 22.03 -33.19 2.34
C THR A 74 22.01 -34.70 2.60
N VAL A 75 21.22 -35.41 1.82
CA VAL A 75 21.14 -36.87 1.85
C VAL A 75 21.75 -37.38 0.56
N GLU A 76 22.87 -38.07 0.65
CA GLU A 76 23.58 -38.63 -0.51
C GLU A 76 23.41 -40.14 -0.55
N LYS A 77 23.11 -40.66 -1.76
CA LYS A 77 23.01 -42.09 -2.02
C LYS A 77 24.00 -42.48 -3.12
N SER A 78 24.94 -43.35 -2.76
CA SER A 78 25.91 -43.95 -3.67
C SER A 78 25.81 -45.46 -3.60
N GLY A 79 25.26 -46.12 -4.62
CA GLY A 79 24.98 -47.55 -4.60
C GLY A 79 23.98 -47.94 -3.50
N GLU A 80 24.46 -48.72 -2.51
CA GLU A 80 23.68 -49.12 -1.33
C GLU A 80 23.96 -48.24 -0.10
N GLU A 81 24.96 -47.36 -0.17
CA GLU A 81 25.33 -46.46 0.92
C GLU A 81 24.47 -45.22 0.95
N LEU A 82 24.10 -44.79 2.16
CA LEU A 82 23.30 -43.59 2.39
C LEU A 82 24.00 -42.76 3.46
N GLU A 83 24.40 -41.53 3.07
CA GLU A 83 25.10 -40.60 3.94
C GLU A 83 24.26 -39.36 4.22
N TYR A 84 24.43 -38.79 5.42
CA TYR A 84 23.70 -37.62 5.88
C TYR A 84 24.65 -36.53 6.31
N PHE A 85 24.57 -35.37 5.69
CA PHE A 85 25.35 -34.20 6.02
C PHE A 85 24.45 -33.10 6.55
N VAL A 86 24.79 -32.57 7.73
CA VAL A 86 24.08 -31.41 8.29
C VAL A 86 25.00 -30.21 8.27
N GLY A 87 24.66 -29.22 7.48
CA GLY A 87 25.33 -27.92 7.41
C GLY A 87 24.55 -26.84 8.17
N THR A 88 25.27 -25.78 8.55
CA THR A 88 24.68 -24.57 9.12
C THR A 88 25.20 -23.35 8.35
N TYR A 89 24.30 -22.44 8.02
CA TYR A 89 24.64 -21.19 7.34
C TYR A 89 25.56 -20.34 8.23
N LEU A 90 26.68 -19.93 7.66
CA LEU A 90 27.59 -18.97 8.27
C LEU A 90 27.49 -17.63 7.52
N PRO A 91 27.29 -16.50 8.20
CA PRO A 91 27.35 -15.20 7.58
C PRO A 91 28.72 -14.96 6.91
N PRO A 92 28.77 -14.36 5.72
CA PRO A 92 30.04 -14.11 5.02
C PRO A 92 31.06 -13.35 5.87
N GLN A 93 30.61 -12.46 6.74
CA GLN A 93 31.48 -11.71 7.66
C GLN A 93 32.23 -12.62 8.64
N GLU A 94 31.54 -13.58 9.23
CA GLU A 94 32.15 -14.55 10.15
C GLU A 94 33.21 -15.41 9.44
N VAL A 95 32.96 -15.76 8.18
CA VAL A 95 33.92 -16.49 7.35
C VAL A 95 35.17 -15.65 7.08
N TYR A 96 34.98 -14.38 6.68
CA TYR A 96 36.11 -13.47 6.41
C TYR A 96 36.95 -13.19 7.66
N GLU A 97 36.29 -12.99 8.81
CA GLU A 97 36.99 -12.83 10.10
C GLU A 97 37.76 -14.08 10.49
N ALA A 98 37.18 -15.26 10.35
CA ALA A 98 37.83 -16.53 10.68
C ALA A 98 39.09 -16.80 9.85
N PHE A 99 39.10 -16.34 8.58
CA PHE A 99 40.26 -16.43 7.69
C PHE A 99 41.20 -15.22 7.78
N GLY A 100 40.92 -14.26 8.64
CA GLY A 100 41.74 -13.04 8.80
C GLY A 100 41.76 -12.13 7.56
N LEU A 101 40.77 -12.20 6.70
CA LEU A 101 40.67 -11.37 5.51
C LEU A 101 40.29 -9.95 5.89
N LYS A 102 41.04 -8.98 5.37
CA LYS A 102 40.83 -7.53 5.67
C LYS A 102 39.82 -6.88 4.75
N GLU A 103 39.49 -7.53 3.67
CA GLU A 103 38.54 -7.04 2.69
C GLU A 103 37.08 -7.32 3.15
N ALA A 104 36.17 -6.46 2.78
CA ALA A 104 34.75 -6.74 3.01
C ALA A 104 34.27 -7.87 2.08
N PRO A 105 33.38 -8.76 2.54
CA PRO A 105 32.81 -9.76 1.67
C PRO A 105 32.07 -9.11 0.49
N PRO A 106 32.05 -9.75 -0.69
CA PRO A 106 31.33 -9.23 -1.85
C PRO A 106 29.83 -9.09 -1.55
N SER A 107 29.18 -8.18 -2.26
CA SER A 107 27.73 -8.04 -2.15
C SER A 107 27.03 -9.33 -2.53
N PRO A 108 26.07 -9.81 -1.76
CA PRO A 108 25.36 -11.05 -2.06
C PRO A 108 24.56 -10.91 -3.38
N SER A 109 24.64 -11.93 -4.22
CA SER A 109 23.77 -12.11 -5.37
C SER A 109 22.76 -13.22 -5.06
N GLY A 110 21.47 -12.88 -4.96
CA GLY A 110 20.44 -13.85 -4.62
C GLY A 110 20.38 -14.22 -3.12
N ILE A 111 19.65 -15.29 -2.83
CA ILE A 111 19.41 -15.81 -1.48
C ILE A 111 19.90 -17.27 -1.45
N TYR A 112 20.83 -17.57 -0.55
CA TYR A 112 21.31 -18.93 -0.38
C TYR A 112 20.23 -19.83 0.26
N ALA A 113 20.19 -21.10 -0.14
CA ALA A 113 19.17 -22.08 0.24
C ALA A 113 18.83 -22.10 1.75
N CYS A 114 19.82 -22.21 2.61
CA CYS A 114 19.63 -22.24 4.06
C CYS A 114 19.88 -20.89 4.77
N GLN A 115 20.00 -19.78 4.02
CA GLN A 115 20.17 -18.45 4.61
C GLN A 115 18.95 -18.08 5.47
N PRO A 116 19.10 -17.74 6.76
CA PRO A 116 17.99 -17.36 7.59
C PRO A 116 17.44 -15.98 7.19
N PHE A 117 16.13 -15.83 7.26
CA PHE A 117 15.53 -14.51 7.16
C PHE A 117 15.85 -13.69 8.40
N THR A 118 16.58 -12.60 8.22
CA THR A 118 16.91 -11.66 9.29
C THR A 118 16.29 -10.31 9.03
N ILE A 119 15.72 -9.73 10.06
CA ILE A 119 15.17 -8.36 10.02
C ILE A 119 15.77 -7.60 11.21
N SER A 120 16.22 -6.37 10.97
CA SER A 120 16.79 -5.56 12.05
C SER A 120 15.72 -5.25 13.12
N PRO A 121 16.10 -5.15 14.39
CA PRO A 121 15.18 -4.80 15.48
C PRO A 121 14.41 -3.50 15.22
N THR A 122 15.07 -2.52 14.60
CA THR A 122 14.46 -1.25 14.20
C THR A 122 13.31 -1.46 13.22
N LEU A 123 13.50 -2.29 12.19
CA LEU A 123 12.44 -2.58 11.22
C LEU A 123 11.28 -3.38 11.84
N VAL A 124 11.56 -4.23 12.84
CA VAL A 124 10.51 -4.90 13.62
C VAL A 124 9.67 -3.89 14.37
N GLN A 125 10.31 -2.92 15.03
CA GLN A 125 9.59 -1.83 15.70
C GLN A 125 8.78 -0.99 14.71
N CYS A 126 9.39 -0.57 13.59
CA CYS A 126 8.70 0.17 12.54
C CYS A 126 7.45 -0.58 12.01
N LYS A 127 7.54 -1.89 11.83
CA LYS A 127 6.41 -2.73 11.41
C LYS A 127 5.23 -2.62 12.38
N TRP A 128 5.49 -2.74 13.69
CA TRP A 128 4.44 -2.65 14.70
C TRP A 128 3.86 -1.25 14.83
N TRP A 129 4.72 -0.19 14.76
CA TRP A 129 4.24 1.18 14.77
C TRP A 129 3.40 1.50 13.54
N ALA A 130 3.84 1.10 12.34
CA ALA A 130 3.06 1.30 11.12
C ALA A 130 1.70 0.60 11.19
N THR A 131 1.65 -0.62 11.73
CA THR A 131 0.39 -1.37 11.92
C THR A 131 -0.53 -0.65 12.93
N LEU A 132 0.01 -0.17 14.04
CA LEU A 132 -0.74 0.58 15.04
C LEU A 132 -1.32 1.88 14.46
N PHE A 133 -0.49 2.66 13.75
CA PHE A 133 -0.96 3.91 13.12
C PHE A 133 -2.00 3.64 12.03
N ALA A 134 -1.84 2.59 11.22
CA ALA A 134 -2.86 2.19 10.24
C ALA A 134 -4.19 1.88 10.94
N PHE A 135 -4.17 1.16 12.06
CA PHE A 135 -5.37 0.89 12.84
C PHE A 135 -6.00 2.17 13.41
N VAL A 136 -5.20 3.09 13.96
CA VAL A 136 -5.67 4.37 14.48
C VAL A 136 -6.32 5.21 13.36
N PHE A 137 -5.63 5.37 12.22
CA PHE A 137 -6.17 6.13 11.09
C PHE A 137 -7.42 5.50 10.49
N LEU A 138 -7.50 4.15 10.45
CA LEU A 138 -8.72 3.46 10.03
C LEU A 138 -9.90 3.82 10.93
N ASN A 139 -9.71 3.78 12.26
CA ASN A 139 -10.77 4.16 13.19
C ASN A 139 -11.16 5.62 13.07
N LEU A 140 -10.18 6.53 12.90
CA LEU A 140 -10.45 7.94 12.65
C LEU A 140 -11.21 8.16 11.34
N THR A 141 -10.85 7.43 10.27
CA THR A 141 -11.56 7.46 8.98
C THR A 141 -13.00 7.01 9.13
N LEU A 142 -13.23 5.88 9.81
CA LEU A 142 -14.59 5.37 10.06
C LEU A 142 -15.42 6.37 10.90
N LYS A 143 -14.81 6.97 11.93
CA LYS A 143 -15.45 8.01 12.73
C LYS A 143 -15.75 9.26 11.88
N ALA A 144 -14.81 9.72 11.06
CA ALA A 144 -15.01 10.85 10.17
C ALA A 144 -16.13 10.57 9.13
N CYS A 145 -16.20 9.36 8.59
CA CYS A 145 -17.29 8.95 7.70
C CYS A 145 -18.67 8.97 8.39
N SER A 146 -18.73 8.66 9.68
CA SER A 146 -19.98 8.78 10.44
C SER A 146 -20.31 10.23 10.78
N SER A 147 -19.31 11.04 11.10
CA SER A 147 -19.47 12.47 11.42
C SER A 147 -19.68 13.36 10.18
N SER A 148 -19.28 12.92 8.98
CA SER A 148 -19.60 13.65 7.74
C SER A 148 -21.11 13.74 7.47
N ARG A 149 -21.90 12.98 8.22
CA ARG A 149 -23.37 13.04 8.29
C ARG A 149 -23.86 13.83 9.51
N GLY A 150 -23.06 14.79 10.01
CA GLY A 150 -23.42 15.63 11.14
C GLY A 150 -24.81 16.29 11.00
N PRO A 151 -25.39 16.80 12.08
CA PRO A 151 -26.72 17.35 12.06
C PRO A 151 -26.85 18.43 11.00
N GLN A 152 -27.89 18.33 10.19
CA GLN A 152 -28.25 19.35 9.23
C GLN A 152 -28.79 20.55 10.00
N LEU A 153 -28.13 21.69 9.83
CA LEU A 153 -28.50 22.96 10.47
C LEU A 153 -29.46 23.75 9.64
N LEU A 154 -29.24 23.75 8.30
CA LEU A 154 -30.00 24.49 7.35
C LEU A 154 -30.15 23.69 6.05
N SER A 155 -31.33 23.78 5.42
CA SER A 155 -31.51 23.33 4.02
C SER A 155 -32.62 24.20 3.41
N GLN A 156 -32.23 25.05 2.49
CA GLN A 156 -33.15 26.06 1.94
C GLN A 156 -32.91 26.24 0.45
N ASP A 157 -34.02 26.24 -0.31
CA ASP A 157 -34.02 26.63 -1.71
C ASP A 157 -34.26 28.13 -1.82
N LEU A 158 -33.35 28.80 -2.52
CA LEU A 158 -33.32 30.22 -2.69
C LEU A 158 -33.28 30.59 -4.16
N THR A 159 -33.68 31.80 -4.47
CA THR A 159 -33.62 32.33 -5.83
C THR A 159 -33.01 33.73 -5.76
N THR A 160 -32.08 34.01 -6.64
CA THR A 160 -31.53 35.37 -6.79
C THR A 160 -32.56 36.30 -7.38
N ALA A 161 -32.47 37.60 -7.03
CA ALA A 161 -33.23 38.60 -7.76
C ALA A 161 -32.85 38.65 -9.25
N ALA A 162 -33.76 39.03 -10.11
CA ALA A 162 -33.53 39.03 -11.56
C ALA A 162 -32.40 40.00 -12.01
N ASP A 163 -32.12 41.00 -11.21
CA ASP A 163 -31.07 41.99 -11.46
C ASP A 163 -29.77 41.69 -10.66
N LEU A 164 -29.76 40.61 -9.89
CA LEU A 164 -28.70 40.24 -8.97
C LEU A 164 -28.33 41.36 -7.97
N THR A 165 -29.15 42.38 -7.86
CA THR A 165 -28.97 43.49 -6.89
C THR A 165 -29.75 43.14 -5.61
N GLY A 166 -29.01 43.05 -4.51
CA GLY A 166 -29.60 42.75 -3.22
C GLY A 166 -29.07 41.46 -2.60
N SER A 167 -29.34 41.27 -1.32
CA SER A 167 -28.99 40.12 -0.56
C SER A 167 -30.20 39.33 -0.09
N VAL A 168 -30.07 38.01 0.01
CA VAL A 168 -31.10 37.12 0.53
C VAL A 168 -30.64 36.65 1.92
N LEU A 169 -31.56 36.70 2.89
CA LEU A 169 -31.32 36.16 4.24
C LEU A 169 -31.84 34.73 4.35
N THR A 170 -31.03 33.86 4.90
CA THR A 170 -31.50 32.49 5.20
C THR A 170 -32.30 32.44 6.50
N GLU A 171 -32.97 31.32 6.72
CA GLU A 171 -33.48 30.98 8.04
C GLU A 171 -32.36 30.93 9.04
N SER A 172 -32.68 31.12 10.34
CA SER A 172 -31.73 31.05 11.43
C SER A 172 -31.42 29.60 11.78
N PHE A 173 -30.16 29.28 12.04
CA PHE A 173 -29.71 27.99 12.55
C PHE A 173 -28.91 28.16 13.84
N THR A 174 -28.87 27.12 14.66
CA THR A 174 -28.23 27.19 15.98
C THR A 174 -26.98 26.35 16.04
N ILE A 175 -25.89 26.94 16.53
CA ILE A 175 -24.64 26.28 16.89
C ILE A 175 -24.63 26.02 18.39
N THR A 176 -24.42 24.76 18.79
CA THR A 176 -24.50 24.33 20.19
C THR A 176 -23.15 24.22 20.88
N HIS A 177 -22.07 24.06 20.13
CA HIS A 177 -20.72 23.87 20.66
C HIS A 177 -19.77 24.95 20.15
N PRO A 178 -18.80 25.39 20.96
CA PRO A 178 -17.77 26.30 20.49
C PRO A 178 -16.89 25.63 19.45
N ASP A 179 -16.27 26.44 18.59
CA ASP A 179 -15.34 26.02 17.57
C ASP A 179 -15.89 24.97 16.58
N THR A 180 -17.18 25.08 16.29
CA THR A 180 -17.88 24.15 15.38
C THR A 180 -17.48 24.41 13.93
N ILE A 181 -17.07 23.35 13.24
CA ILE A 181 -16.83 23.40 11.78
C ILE A 181 -18.14 23.11 11.07
N VAL A 182 -18.60 24.10 10.30
CA VAL A 182 -19.80 24.00 9.47
C VAL A 182 -19.40 23.82 8.02
N LYS A 183 -19.91 22.78 7.38
CA LYS A 183 -19.84 22.60 5.93
C LYS A 183 -21.07 23.22 5.31
N VAL A 184 -20.85 24.12 4.37
CA VAL A 184 -21.89 24.73 3.57
C VAL A 184 -21.78 24.19 2.15
N ASP A 185 -22.77 23.44 1.72
CA ASP A 185 -22.90 22.88 0.37
C ASP A 185 -23.86 23.76 -0.43
N VAL A 186 -23.47 24.12 -1.64
CA VAL A 186 -24.30 24.87 -2.60
C VAL A 186 -24.50 24.03 -3.86
N ASP A 187 -25.76 23.88 -4.27
CA ASP A 187 -26.15 23.23 -5.51
C ASP A 187 -26.95 24.20 -6.34
N SER A 188 -26.64 24.38 -7.63
CA SER A 188 -27.41 25.17 -8.55
C SER A 188 -27.53 24.47 -9.92
N PRO A 189 -28.71 24.47 -10.56
CA PRO A 189 -28.89 23.86 -11.87
C PRO A 189 -28.37 24.74 -13.03
N VAL A 190 -27.20 25.36 -12.82
CA VAL A 190 -26.53 26.18 -13.86
C VAL A 190 -26.28 25.35 -15.11
N ASP A 191 -26.48 25.98 -16.29
CA ASP A 191 -26.32 25.38 -17.60
C ASP A 191 -25.82 26.43 -18.60
N ASN A 192 -24.63 26.24 -19.15
CA ASN A 192 -23.85 27.24 -19.88
C ASN A 192 -23.86 28.60 -19.17
N SER A 193 -23.65 28.54 -17.85
CA SER A 193 -23.78 29.70 -16.95
C SER A 193 -22.97 29.49 -15.68
N TRP A 194 -22.76 30.58 -14.97
CA TRP A 194 -22.05 30.57 -13.68
C TRP A 194 -22.82 31.38 -12.63
N LEU A 195 -22.63 30.99 -11.37
CA LEU A 195 -23.21 31.67 -10.20
C LEU A 195 -22.14 31.75 -9.11
N TRP A 196 -21.77 32.97 -8.73
CA TRP A 196 -20.96 33.24 -7.58
C TRP A 196 -21.86 33.70 -6.43
N LEU A 197 -21.62 33.18 -5.22
CA LEU A 197 -22.34 33.50 -4.01
C LEU A 197 -21.37 33.94 -2.91
N GLY A 198 -21.56 35.18 -2.45
CA GLY A 198 -20.89 35.70 -1.25
C GLY A 198 -21.78 35.53 -0.03
N PHE A 199 -21.21 35.00 1.04
CA PHE A 199 -21.91 34.72 2.29
C PHE A 199 -21.31 35.57 3.41
N ASP A 200 -22.14 36.39 4.06
CA ASP A 200 -21.82 36.98 5.35
C ASP A 200 -22.52 36.17 6.44
N VAL A 201 -21.74 35.79 7.46
CA VAL A 201 -22.26 35.06 8.63
C VAL A 201 -22.70 36.08 9.67
N LEU A 202 -23.99 36.17 9.92
CA LEU A 202 -24.56 37.10 10.90
C LEU A 202 -24.90 36.38 12.19
N ASP A 203 -24.53 36.98 13.32
CA ASP A 203 -24.97 36.54 14.66
C ASP A 203 -26.41 36.92 14.94
N GLU A 204 -26.91 36.60 16.16
CA GLU A 204 -28.26 36.94 16.62
C GLU A 204 -28.50 38.45 16.67
N GLY A 205 -27.47 39.24 16.90
CA GLY A 205 -27.50 40.71 16.90
C GLY A 205 -27.47 41.32 15.49
N GLY A 206 -27.26 40.50 14.48
CA GLY A 206 -27.15 40.92 13.07
C GLY A 206 -25.72 41.48 12.77
N GLN A 207 -24.76 41.24 13.64
CA GLN A 207 -23.34 41.60 13.37
C GLN A 207 -22.69 40.55 12.48
N ASP A 208 -21.85 41.03 11.57
CA ASP A 208 -21.04 40.18 10.69
C ASP A 208 -19.87 39.60 11.50
N VAL A 209 -19.82 38.27 11.58
CA VAL A 209 -18.77 37.54 12.32
C VAL A 209 -17.85 36.72 11.40
N GLY A 210 -18.08 36.76 10.09
CA GLY A 210 -17.24 36.11 9.09
C GLY A 210 -17.85 36.10 7.70
N GLU A 211 -16.98 35.95 6.72
CA GLU A 211 -17.36 35.89 5.30
C GLU A 211 -16.73 34.72 4.58
N PHE A 212 -17.38 34.22 3.55
CA PHE A 212 -16.84 33.24 2.61
C PHE A 212 -17.58 33.33 1.28
N SER A 213 -17.06 32.67 0.26
CA SER A 213 -17.74 32.59 -1.04
C SER A 213 -17.65 31.20 -1.65
N THR A 214 -18.59 30.92 -2.56
CA THR A 214 -18.63 29.72 -3.37
C THR A 214 -18.96 30.09 -4.81
N GLN A 215 -18.54 29.28 -5.77
CA GLN A 215 -18.88 29.47 -7.17
C GLN A 215 -19.26 28.13 -7.78
N VAL A 216 -20.36 28.11 -8.50
CA VAL A 216 -20.79 26.99 -9.33
C VAL A 216 -20.89 27.46 -10.77
N ASP A 217 -20.32 26.68 -11.68
CA ASP A 217 -20.32 26.95 -13.10
C ASP A 217 -20.39 25.64 -13.87
N TYR A 218 -21.18 25.59 -14.92
CA TYR A 218 -21.24 24.41 -15.76
C TYR A 218 -21.43 24.81 -17.21
N TYR A 219 -20.47 24.39 -18.03
CA TYR A 219 -20.45 24.64 -19.46
C TYR A 219 -20.37 23.32 -20.22
N HIS A 220 -21.04 23.26 -21.35
CA HIS A 220 -20.94 22.12 -22.24
C HIS A 220 -21.14 22.57 -23.70
N GLY A 221 -20.57 21.80 -24.60
CA GLY A 221 -20.64 22.10 -26.03
C GLY A 221 -20.22 20.93 -26.87
N ARG A 222 -20.06 21.22 -28.15
CA ARG A 222 -19.52 20.28 -29.12
C ARG A 222 -18.59 21.02 -30.07
N ASP A 223 -17.41 20.45 -30.28
CA ASP A 223 -16.40 20.93 -31.21
C ASP A 223 -16.01 19.85 -32.23
N SER A 224 -14.88 20.07 -32.92
CA SER A 224 -14.32 19.13 -33.90
C SER A 224 -13.81 17.82 -33.28
N GLU A 225 -13.50 17.81 -31.99
CA GLU A 225 -13.01 16.64 -31.25
C GLU A 225 -14.14 15.85 -30.57
N GLY A 226 -15.34 16.43 -30.47
CA GLY A 226 -16.51 15.77 -29.89
C GLY A 226 -17.33 16.63 -28.94
N ALA A 227 -18.09 15.98 -28.10
CA ALA A 227 -18.83 16.65 -27.02
C ALA A 227 -17.91 16.86 -25.81
N TRP A 228 -17.94 18.03 -25.21
CA TRP A 228 -17.18 18.38 -24.03
C TRP A 228 -18.09 18.96 -22.94
N SER A 229 -17.66 18.85 -21.68
CA SER A 229 -18.27 19.54 -20.54
C SER A 229 -17.20 19.93 -19.52
N GLU A 230 -17.38 21.08 -18.87
CA GLU A 230 -16.47 21.67 -17.91
C GLU A 230 -17.24 22.26 -16.73
N GLY A 231 -16.60 22.31 -15.54
CA GLY A 231 -17.19 22.81 -14.30
C GLY A 231 -18.05 21.81 -13.56
N GLY A 232 -18.87 22.30 -12.64
CA GLY A 232 -19.76 21.52 -11.80
C GLY A 232 -20.92 22.31 -11.26
N ARG A 233 -22.04 21.63 -10.96
CA ARG A 233 -23.24 22.21 -10.39
C ARG A 233 -23.29 22.22 -8.87
N HIS A 234 -22.14 21.93 -8.25
CA HIS A 234 -21.97 21.80 -6.80
C HIS A 234 -20.65 22.42 -6.36
N ASP A 235 -20.68 23.20 -5.29
CA ASP A 235 -19.50 23.67 -4.59
C ASP A 235 -19.72 23.65 -3.07
N SER A 236 -18.65 23.70 -2.29
CA SER A 236 -18.75 23.68 -0.84
C SER A 236 -17.65 24.45 -0.14
N ALA A 237 -18.01 25.15 0.93
CA ALA A 237 -17.09 25.83 1.82
C ALA A 237 -17.10 25.21 3.22
N LEU A 238 -15.96 25.33 3.92
CA LEU A 238 -15.83 25.01 5.35
C LEU A 238 -15.58 26.27 6.12
N ILE A 239 -16.43 26.54 7.10
CA ILE A 239 -16.29 27.70 7.99
C ILE A 239 -16.19 27.22 9.42
N ARG A 240 -15.48 27.96 10.26
CA ARG A 240 -15.40 27.74 11.70
C ARG A 240 -16.20 28.84 12.41
N ILE A 241 -17.17 28.44 13.23
CA ILE A 241 -17.93 29.34 14.08
C ILE A 241 -17.45 29.15 15.50
N SER A 242 -16.87 30.19 16.11
CA SER A 242 -16.18 30.12 17.39
C SER A 242 -17.12 30.00 18.58
N ASP A 243 -18.25 30.69 18.55
CA ASP A 243 -19.14 30.79 19.69
C ASP A 243 -20.47 30.07 19.44
N PRO A 244 -21.07 29.44 20.48
CA PRO A 244 -22.44 28.95 20.41
C PRO A 244 -23.42 30.11 20.27
N GLY A 245 -24.48 29.90 19.48
CA GLY A 245 -25.48 30.96 19.26
C GLY A 245 -26.36 30.69 18.06
N ALA A 246 -27.25 31.62 17.77
CA ALA A 246 -28.10 31.60 16.58
C ALA A 246 -27.44 32.41 15.47
N TYR A 247 -27.37 31.86 14.28
CA TYR A 247 -26.72 32.45 13.12
C TYR A 247 -27.61 32.41 11.90
N ARG A 248 -27.35 33.26 10.93
CA ARG A 248 -27.96 33.24 9.61
C ARG A 248 -26.98 33.70 8.55
N PHE A 249 -27.18 33.31 7.32
CA PHE A 249 -26.38 33.82 6.20
C PHE A 249 -27.10 34.94 5.51
N ARG A 250 -26.36 36.02 5.21
CA ARG A 250 -26.77 37.02 4.22
C ARG A 250 -26.01 36.71 2.94
N ILE A 251 -26.72 36.38 1.88
CA ILE A 251 -26.17 35.89 0.64
C ILE A 251 -26.32 36.96 -0.43
N SER A 252 -25.19 37.40 -1.00
CA SER A 252 -25.12 38.19 -2.21
C SER A 252 -24.79 37.28 -3.39
N ALA A 253 -25.30 37.59 -4.57
CA ALA A 253 -25.15 36.75 -5.75
C ALA A 253 -24.67 37.57 -6.95
N GLU A 254 -23.73 36.98 -7.70
CA GLU A 254 -23.36 37.44 -9.04
C GLU A 254 -23.43 36.26 -9.99
N GLY A 255 -23.88 36.47 -11.21
CA GLY A 255 -24.01 35.38 -12.17
C GLY A 255 -24.26 35.88 -13.59
N GLY A 256 -24.06 34.97 -14.54
CA GLY A 256 -24.23 35.27 -15.94
C GLY A 256 -24.38 34.02 -16.79
N SER A 257 -24.86 34.18 -17.98
CA SER A 257 -24.96 33.16 -19.01
C SER A 257 -24.33 33.67 -20.29
N ASP A 258 -23.60 32.81 -20.97
CA ASP A 258 -23.00 33.15 -22.27
C ASP A 258 -24.04 33.47 -23.34
N GLU A 259 -25.22 32.89 -23.22
CA GLU A 259 -26.30 33.07 -24.22
C GLU A 259 -27.16 34.33 -23.98
N ALA A 260 -27.30 34.75 -22.72
CA ALA A 260 -28.26 35.81 -22.36
C ALA A 260 -27.66 37.22 -22.26
N GLY A 261 -26.36 37.36 -22.22
CA GLY A 261 -25.64 38.64 -22.20
C GLY A 261 -25.97 39.57 -21.00
N GLY A 262 -26.60 39.05 -19.95
CA GLY A 262 -26.99 39.85 -18.78
C GLY A 262 -27.33 38.98 -17.55
N PRO A 263 -27.60 39.61 -16.41
CA PRO A 263 -27.96 38.92 -15.17
C PRO A 263 -29.25 38.12 -15.34
N VAL A 264 -29.24 36.88 -14.90
CA VAL A 264 -30.38 35.97 -14.95
C VAL A 264 -30.73 35.54 -13.54
N SER A 265 -32.00 35.51 -13.19
CA SER A 265 -32.47 34.92 -11.94
C SER A 265 -32.11 33.44 -11.88
N MET A 266 -31.37 33.04 -10.87
CA MET A 266 -30.88 31.67 -10.71
C MET A 266 -31.39 31.06 -9.40
N GLN A 267 -31.75 29.79 -9.46
CA GLN A 267 -32.11 29.01 -8.29
C GLN A 267 -30.87 28.30 -7.72
N PHE A 268 -30.82 28.22 -6.41
CA PHE A 268 -29.76 27.47 -5.72
C PHE A 268 -30.27 26.92 -4.39
N ASN A 269 -29.72 25.79 -3.99
CA ASN A 269 -29.97 25.16 -2.70
C ASN A 269 -28.74 25.37 -1.81
N VAL A 270 -28.97 25.80 -0.58
CA VAL A 270 -27.92 25.95 0.45
C VAL A 270 -28.19 24.97 1.57
N ARG A 271 -27.20 24.12 1.88
CA ARG A 271 -27.25 23.18 2.99
C ARG A 271 -26.06 23.40 3.93
N ALA A 272 -26.36 23.64 5.19
CA ALA A 272 -25.32 23.76 6.23
C ALA A 272 -25.38 22.54 7.18
N ARG A 273 -24.22 21.96 7.50
CA ARG A 273 -24.10 20.84 8.43
C ARG A 273 -23.01 21.12 9.44
N ALA A 274 -23.29 20.85 10.72
CA ALA A 274 -22.32 20.98 11.79
C ALA A 274 -21.38 19.77 11.88
N ASP A 275 -20.33 19.94 12.66
CA ASP A 275 -19.37 18.88 13.06
C ASP A 275 -18.78 18.11 11.88
N TYR A 276 -18.51 18.81 10.77
CA TYR A 276 -17.90 18.19 9.62
C TYR A 276 -16.42 17.87 9.86
N VAL A 277 -16.08 16.60 9.68
CA VAL A 277 -14.69 16.13 9.75
C VAL A 277 -14.25 15.71 8.33
N PRO A 278 -13.18 16.31 7.80
CA PRO A 278 -12.71 15.97 6.45
C PRO A 278 -12.08 14.56 6.41
N VAL A 279 -12.80 13.61 5.85
CA VAL A 279 -12.41 12.19 5.74
C VAL A 279 -11.09 12.01 4.97
N ARG A 280 -10.85 12.84 3.95
CA ARG A 280 -9.72 12.71 3.02
C ARG A 280 -8.34 12.62 3.70
N TYR A 281 -8.11 13.38 4.74
CA TYR A 281 -6.81 13.40 5.44
C TYR A 281 -6.60 12.13 6.26
N HIS A 282 -7.64 11.64 6.91
CA HIS A 282 -7.58 10.38 7.68
C HIS A 282 -7.41 9.18 6.75
N LEU A 283 -8.09 9.19 5.60
CA LEU A 283 -7.96 8.15 4.58
C LEU A 283 -6.55 8.12 3.99
N LEU A 284 -5.96 9.28 3.67
CA LEU A 284 -4.58 9.35 3.19
C LEU A 284 -3.58 8.84 4.24
N GLY A 285 -3.76 9.22 5.51
CA GLY A 285 -2.96 8.71 6.62
C GLY A 285 -3.06 7.19 6.76
N PHE A 286 -4.27 6.65 6.64
CA PHE A 286 -4.51 5.21 6.64
C PHE A 286 -3.80 4.51 5.47
N LEU A 287 -4.01 4.97 4.24
CA LEU A 287 -3.40 4.37 3.05
C LEU A 287 -1.87 4.37 3.13
N LEU A 288 -1.27 5.47 3.57
CA LEU A 288 0.18 5.57 3.72
C LEU A 288 0.72 4.58 4.75
N THR A 289 0.14 4.59 5.96
CA THR A 289 0.62 3.72 7.05
C THR A 289 0.32 2.25 6.79
N ALA A 290 -0.81 1.92 6.18
CA ALA A 290 -1.18 0.57 5.77
C ALA A 290 -0.24 0.03 4.68
N SER A 291 0.15 0.86 3.70
CA SER A 291 1.12 0.47 2.66
C SER A 291 2.49 0.16 3.25
N ILE A 292 2.98 1.00 4.17
CA ILE A 292 4.24 0.76 4.87
C ILE A 292 4.17 -0.54 5.69
N ALA A 293 3.09 -0.74 6.44
CA ALA A 293 2.89 -1.97 7.21
C ALA A 293 2.85 -3.20 6.30
N ALA A 294 2.10 -3.15 5.20
CA ALA A 294 2.00 -4.24 4.22
C ALA A 294 3.37 -4.61 3.64
N LEU A 295 4.17 -3.62 3.20
CA LEU A 295 5.52 -3.85 2.68
C LEU A 295 6.43 -4.53 3.71
N LEU A 296 6.37 -4.09 4.98
CA LEU A 296 7.17 -4.69 6.04
C LEU A 296 6.71 -6.11 6.40
N TRP A 297 5.41 -6.41 6.32
CA TRP A 297 4.89 -7.75 6.53
C TRP A 297 5.19 -8.69 5.34
N LEU A 298 5.15 -8.17 4.11
CA LEU A 298 5.46 -8.94 2.89
C LEU A 298 6.95 -9.26 2.74
N LYS A 299 7.83 -8.52 3.41
CA LYS A 299 9.29 -8.69 3.27
C LYS A 299 9.76 -10.13 3.47
N ARG A 300 9.18 -10.85 4.44
CA ARG A 300 9.48 -12.27 4.65
C ARG A 300 9.00 -13.14 3.50
N SER A 301 7.78 -12.92 3.02
CA SER A 301 7.21 -13.69 1.91
C SER A 301 7.98 -13.47 0.62
N LEU A 302 8.42 -12.22 0.36
CA LEU A 302 9.27 -11.90 -0.79
C LEU A 302 10.62 -12.59 -0.68
N PHE A 303 11.24 -12.58 0.51
CA PHE A 303 12.50 -13.28 0.76
C PHE A 303 12.36 -14.79 0.49
N GLU A 304 11.32 -15.44 1.02
CA GLU A 304 11.07 -16.84 0.75
C GLU A 304 10.75 -17.09 -0.74
N GLY A 305 9.98 -16.21 -1.37
CA GLY A 305 9.72 -16.29 -2.82
C GLY A 305 11.00 -16.27 -3.65
N MET A 306 11.91 -15.35 -3.36
CA MET A 306 13.21 -15.26 -4.04
C MET A 306 14.12 -16.45 -3.76
N ARG A 307 14.06 -17.06 -2.54
CA ARG A 307 14.78 -18.29 -2.23
C ARG A 307 14.36 -19.44 -3.14
N TRP A 308 13.06 -19.59 -3.34
CA TRP A 308 12.52 -20.70 -4.13
C TRP A 308 12.58 -20.44 -5.64
N SER A 309 12.63 -19.17 -6.10
CA SER A 309 12.79 -18.86 -7.52
C SER A 309 14.16 -19.28 -8.06
N ALA A 310 15.20 -19.20 -7.24
CA ALA A 310 16.54 -19.62 -7.64
C ALA A 310 16.62 -21.12 -8.05
N VAL A 311 15.71 -21.96 -7.53
CA VAL A 311 15.63 -23.39 -7.92
C VAL A 311 14.84 -23.58 -9.24
N ILE A 312 13.99 -22.61 -9.58
CA ILE A 312 13.11 -22.70 -10.76
C ILE A 312 13.81 -22.16 -12.03
N GLU A 313 14.63 -21.10 -11.89
CA GLU A 313 15.32 -20.46 -13.02
C GLU A 313 16.43 -21.34 -13.63
N ASP A 314 17.09 -22.16 -12.81
CA ASP A 314 18.08 -23.13 -13.32
C ASP A 314 17.50 -24.18 -14.28
N ASP A 315 16.16 -24.28 -14.39
CA ASP A 315 15.48 -25.23 -15.27
C ASP A 315 15.14 -24.66 -16.67
N ASP A 316 15.12 -23.33 -16.83
CA ASP A 316 14.69 -22.66 -18.08
C ASP A 316 15.88 -22.31 -19.03
N ASP A 317 17.14 -22.38 -18.56
CA ASP A 317 18.32 -22.00 -19.36
C ASP A 317 18.92 -23.16 -20.18
N ASP A 318 18.26 -24.33 -20.21
CA ASP A 318 18.78 -25.55 -20.84
C ASP A 318 17.90 -26.16 -21.96
N ASP A 319 16.96 -25.41 -22.55
CA ASP A 319 16.20 -25.81 -23.75
C ASP A 319 16.77 -25.24 -25.06
#